data_3420b50aee0fd145430b83999f1f1f7b
#
_entry.id   3420b50aee0fd145430b83999f1f1f7b
#
_cell.length_a   1.000
_cell.length_b   1.000
_cell.length_c   1.000
_cell.angle_alpha   90.00
_cell.angle_beta   90.00
_cell.angle_gamma   90.00
#
_symmetry.space_group_name_H-M   'P 1'
#
loop_
_entity.id
_entity.type
_entity.pdbx_description
1 polymer ?
#
loop_
_entity_poly.entity_id
_entity_poly.type
_entity_poly.pdbx_seq_one_letter_code
_entity_poly.pdbx_strand_id
1 'polypeptide(L)'
;MILTEEKNYTISLEKEESDSENGLTGNTIELEFSNKELLHEIITCGMPIQRLTVAYPEKKRLEMLYKMFVVERALDTEGDRLKKSQKTAYLDSSEKSVISYYMGMFFTKLISHRLYGDEYLTHLNLIKKMDHSEYNDFFASEWRPEMLGYNPVDGRWSAWEAKGGSNRREQALKKGTQQLKAIGTLNGVKPD
;
A
#
# COMPACT_ATOMS: atom_id res chain seq x y z
N MET A 1 -0.44 -16.71 -15.83
CA MET A 1 0.14 -15.50 -15.16
C MET A 1 -1.02 -14.72 -14.55
N ILE A 2 -0.90 -14.32 -13.29
CA ILE A 2 -1.98 -13.65 -12.53
C ILE A 2 -2.46 -12.36 -13.23
N LEU A 3 -1.54 -11.57 -13.77
CA LEU A 3 -1.86 -10.28 -14.37
C LEU A 3 -2.43 -10.33 -15.79
N THR A 4 -2.39 -11.49 -16.45
CA THR A 4 -2.83 -11.63 -17.86
C THR A 4 -4.11 -12.46 -18.03
N GLU A 5 -4.56 -13.13 -16.99
CA GLU A 5 -5.80 -13.90 -17.01
C GLU A 5 -6.98 -12.98 -16.68
N GLU A 6 -8.03 -12.93 -17.50
CA GLU A 6 -9.28 -12.27 -17.16
C GLU A 6 -10.02 -13.08 -16.09
N LYS A 7 -9.72 -12.75 -14.83
CA LYS A 7 -10.17 -13.49 -13.66
C LYS A 7 -10.36 -12.54 -12.48
N ASN A 8 -11.27 -12.90 -11.59
CA ASN A 8 -11.38 -12.30 -10.28
C ASN A 8 -10.52 -13.07 -9.28
N TYR A 9 -9.98 -12.33 -8.33
CA TYR A 9 -9.15 -12.85 -7.25
C TYR A 9 -9.72 -12.42 -5.91
N THR A 10 -9.43 -13.22 -4.88
CA THR A 10 -9.80 -12.92 -3.48
C THR A 10 -8.57 -12.87 -2.58
N ILE A 11 -8.64 -12.00 -1.58
CA ILE A 11 -7.72 -11.99 -0.44
C ILE A 11 -8.49 -11.91 0.86
N SER A 12 -7.97 -12.54 1.91
CA SER A 12 -8.51 -12.41 3.26
C SER A 12 -7.69 -11.39 4.05
N LEU A 13 -8.38 -10.44 4.65
CA LEU A 13 -7.82 -9.45 5.56
C LEU A 13 -8.28 -9.76 6.98
N GLU A 14 -7.34 -9.75 7.90
CA GLU A 14 -7.66 -9.76 9.33
C GLU A 14 -7.60 -8.33 9.85
N LYS A 15 -8.71 -7.84 10.37
CA LYS A 15 -8.79 -6.54 11.01
C LYS A 15 -8.41 -6.69 12.49
N GLU A 16 -7.39 -5.97 12.91
CA GLU A 16 -7.02 -5.83 14.33
C GLU A 16 -7.31 -4.39 14.77
N GLU A 17 -8.11 -4.23 15.82
CA GLU A 17 -8.36 -2.91 16.40
C GLU A 17 -7.38 -2.65 17.55
N SER A 18 -6.71 -1.51 17.50
CA SER A 18 -5.64 -1.16 18.46
C SER A 18 -6.13 -0.79 19.86
N ASP A 19 -7.43 -0.61 20.05
CA ASP A 19 -8.03 -0.09 21.28
C ASP A 19 -8.73 -1.16 22.15
N SER A 20 -8.70 -2.44 21.75
CA SER A 20 -9.25 -3.49 22.58
C SER A 20 -8.27 -3.93 23.66
N GLU A 21 -8.49 -3.55 24.91
CA GLU A 21 -7.79 -4.10 26.09
C GLU A 21 -8.02 -5.60 26.27
N ASN A 22 -8.94 -6.18 25.51
CA ASN A 22 -9.35 -7.59 25.59
C ASN A 22 -9.21 -8.26 24.22
N GLY A 23 -8.09 -8.90 23.99
CA GLY A 23 -7.90 -9.98 23.00
C GLY A 23 -8.51 -9.77 21.60
N LEU A 24 -7.68 -9.94 20.60
CA LEU A 24 -7.97 -9.91 19.17
C LEU A 24 -9.27 -10.67 18.81
N THR A 25 -10.36 -9.96 18.63
CA THR A 25 -11.52 -10.48 17.89
C THR A 25 -11.29 -10.15 16.42
N GLY A 26 -10.57 -11.01 15.72
CA GLY A 26 -10.26 -10.82 14.31
C GLY A 26 -11.51 -11.00 13.45
N ASN A 27 -12.10 -9.92 12.98
CA ASN A 27 -13.04 -9.97 11.88
C ASN A 27 -12.26 -10.16 10.58
N THR A 28 -12.49 -11.26 9.89
CA THR A 28 -11.92 -11.51 8.57
C THR A 28 -12.82 -10.87 7.52
N ILE A 29 -12.22 -10.06 6.65
CA ILE A 29 -12.88 -9.44 5.50
C ILE A 29 -12.33 -10.11 4.26
N GLU A 30 -13.20 -10.63 3.39
CA GLU A 30 -12.82 -11.09 2.06
C GLU A 30 -12.98 -9.93 1.07
N LEU A 31 -11.90 -9.61 0.35
CA LEU A 31 -11.93 -8.65 -0.74
C LEU A 31 -11.81 -9.37 -2.07
N GLU A 32 -12.78 -9.13 -2.94
CA GLU A 32 -12.77 -9.60 -4.32
C GLU A 32 -12.40 -8.46 -5.26
N PHE A 33 -11.55 -8.72 -6.26
CA PHE A 33 -11.13 -7.76 -7.26
C PHE A 33 -10.72 -8.46 -8.56
N SER A 34 -10.87 -7.75 -9.68
CA SER A 34 -10.46 -8.25 -10.98
C SER A 34 -8.95 -8.11 -11.21
N ASN A 35 -8.41 -8.86 -12.17
CA ASN A 35 -7.03 -8.67 -12.59
C ASN A 35 -6.75 -7.25 -13.13
N LYS A 36 -7.75 -6.59 -13.70
CA LYS A 36 -7.64 -5.19 -14.19
C LYS A 36 -7.47 -4.20 -13.03
N GLU A 37 -8.24 -4.38 -11.95
CA GLU A 37 -8.06 -3.60 -10.71
C GLU A 37 -6.70 -3.88 -10.09
N LEU A 38 -6.32 -5.16 -9.96
CA LEU A 38 -5.01 -5.56 -9.48
C LEU A 38 -3.88 -4.84 -10.24
N LEU A 39 -3.96 -4.85 -11.55
CA LEU A 39 -2.99 -4.21 -12.43
C LEU A 39 -2.98 -2.68 -12.23
N HIS A 40 -4.15 -2.05 -12.15
CA HIS A 40 -4.29 -0.62 -11.90
C HIS A 40 -3.63 -0.21 -10.58
N GLU A 41 -3.91 -0.94 -9.49
CA GLU A 41 -3.35 -0.65 -8.18
C GLU A 41 -1.82 -0.82 -8.14
N ILE A 42 -1.29 -1.84 -8.82
CA ILE A 42 0.16 -2.05 -8.94
C ILE A 42 0.84 -0.87 -9.65
N ILE A 43 0.27 -0.43 -10.75
CA ILE A 43 0.85 0.62 -11.60
C ILE A 43 0.82 1.97 -10.89
N THR A 44 -0.29 2.30 -10.22
CA THR A 44 -0.51 3.61 -9.59
C THR A 44 0.03 3.71 -8.18
N CYS A 45 0.40 2.59 -7.54
CA CYS A 45 0.87 2.56 -6.17
C CYS A 45 2.09 3.47 -5.93
N GLY A 46 1.98 4.33 -4.92
CA GLY A 46 3.04 5.22 -4.45
C GLY A 46 3.36 6.40 -5.39
N MET A 47 2.64 6.56 -6.50
CA MET A 47 2.87 7.65 -7.45
C MET A 47 1.99 8.86 -7.14
N PRO A 48 2.55 10.08 -7.15
CA PRO A 48 1.73 11.28 -7.14
C PRO A 48 0.99 11.42 -8.47
N ILE A 49 -0.25 11.90 -8.40
CA ILE A 49 -1.15 12.06 -9.54
C ILE A 49 -0.52 12.83 -10.71
N GLN A 50 0.23 13.89 -10.38
CA GLN A 50 0.88 14.74 -11.38
C GLN A 50 1.97 14.01 -12.19
N ARG A 51 2.52 12.92 -11.66
CA ARG A 51 3.52 12.11 -12.37
C ARG A 51 2.92 11.02 -13.27
N LEU A 52 1.63 10.74 -13.14
CA LEU A 52 0.95 9.85 -14.08
C LEU A 52 0.83 10.50 -15.48
N THR A 53 0.86 11.83 -15.54
CA THR A 53 0.59 12.60 -16.77
C THR A 53 1.81 13.18 -17.46
N VAL A 54 3.02 13.21 -16.84
CA VAL A 54 4.15 14.00 -17.35
C VAL A 54 5.43 13.21 -17.57
N ALA A 55 6.07 13.54 -18.71
CA ALA A 55 7.46 13.34 -19.11
C ALA A 55 8.18 12.00 -18.81
N TYR A 56 8.76 11.42 -19.84
CA TYR A 56 9.50 10.17 -19.91
C TYR A 56 8.64 8.90 -20.01
N PRO A 57 7.80 8.77 -21.04
CA PRO A 57 6.88 7.62 -21.19
C PRO A 57 7.62 6.27 -21.20
N GLU A 58 8.81 6.20 -21.75
CA GLU A 58 9.61 4.96 -21.81
C GLU A 58 10.10 4.52 -20.43
N LYS A 59 10.65 5.42 -19.64
CA LYS A 59 11.13 5.10 -18.27
C LYS A 59 9.97 4.72 -17.35
N LYS A 60 8.82 5.37 -17.48
CA LYS A 60 7.60 5.01 -16.77
C LYS A 60 7.12 3.63 -17.17
N ARG A 61 7.11 3.30 -18.45
CA ARG A 61 6.74 1.98 -18.92
C ARG A 61 7.62 0.90 -18.30
N LEU A 62 8.93 1.11 -18.22
CA LEU A 62 9.86 0.18 -17.57
C LEU A 62 9.59 0.05 -16.06
N GLU A 63 9.30 1.14 -15.37
CA GLU A 63 8.91 1.12 -13.96
C GLU A 63 7.63 0.33 -13.73
N MET A 64 6.61 0.54 -14.56
CA MET A 64 5.36 -0.21 -14.51
C MET A 64 5.59 -1.70 -14.74
N LEU A 65 6.35 -2.06 -15.77
CA LEU A 65 6.70 -3.45 -16.05
C LEU A 65 7.47 -4.08 -14.88
N TYR A 66 8.41 -3.35 -14.29
CA TYR A 66 9.15 -3.82 -13.13
C TYR A 66 8.22 -4.14 -11.94
N LYS A 67 7.29 -3.25 -11.60
CA LYS A 67 6.30 -3.48 -10.55
C LYS A 67 5.44 -4.70 -10.84
N MET A 68 4.99 -4.85 -12.09
CA MET A 68 4.20 -6.01 -12.52
C MET A 68 4.98 -7.31 -12.35
N PHE A 69 6.25 -7.36 -12.77
CA PHE A 69 7.09 -8.56 -12.62
C PHE A 69 7.36 -8.92 -11.15
N VAL A 70 7.55 -7.91 -10.29
CA VAL A 70 7.73 -8.14 -8.85
C VAL A 70 6.50 -8.80 -8.25
N VAL A 71 5.30 -8.32 -8.57
CA VAL A 71 4.04 -8.86 -8.05
C VAL A 71 3.79 -10.26 -8.63
N GLU A 72 3.96 -10.45 -9.94
CA GLU A 72 3.80 -11.75 -10.61
C GLU A 72 4.73 -12.83 -10.02
N ARG A 73 5.96 -12.43 -9.65
CA ARG A 73 6.92 -13.35 -8.99
C ARG A 73 6.54 -13.63 -7.53
N ALA A 74 5.89 -12.68 -6.87
CA ALA A 74 5.59 -12.76 -5.44
C ALA A 74 4.34 -13.59 -5.12
N LEU A 75 3.42 -13.70 -6.07
CA LEU A 75 2.12 -14.30 -5.88
C LEU A 75 1.93 -15.57 -6.71
N ASP A 76 1.17 -16.48 -6.14
CA ASP A 76 0.55 -17.63 -6.80
C ASP A 76 -0.96 -17.63 -6.49
N THR A 77 -1.71 -18.52 -7.12
CA THR A 77 -3.15 -18.68 -6.85
C THR A 77 -3.47 -20.08 -6.34
N GLU A 78 -4.49 -20.17 -5.53
CA GLU A 78 -5.16 -21.41 -5.16
C GLU A 78 -6.65 -21.23 -5.41
N GLY A 79 -7.14 -21.77 -6.51
CA GLY A 79 -8.43 -21.36 -7.06
C GLY A 79 -8.40 -19.88 -7.44
N ASP A 80 -9.28 -19.08 -6.83
CA ASP A 80 -9.35 -17.62 -7.01
C ASP A 80 -8.60 -16.86 -5.91
N ARG A 81 -8.12 -17.54 -4.89
CA ARG A 81 -7.42 -16.92 -3.78
C ARG A 81 -5.97 -16.65 -4.12
N LEU A 82 -5.53 -15.39 -3.92
CA LEU A 82 -4.11 -15.04 -4.00
C LEU A 82 -3.37 -15.53 -2.76
N LYS A 83 -2.20 -16.09 -2.98
CA LYS A 83 -1.28 -16.49 -1.92
C LYS A 83 0.16 -16.13 -2.26
N LYS A 84 0.98 -16.07 -1.23
CA LYS A 84 2.42 -15.86 -1.42
C LYS A 84 3.03 -17.04 -2.19
N SER A 85 3.80 -16.74 -3.23
CA SER A 85 4.50 -17.76 -4.00
C SER A 85 5.59 -18.44 -3.16
N GLN A 86 5.61 -19.78 -3.20
CA GLN A 86 6.66 -20.57 -2.56
C GLN A 86 8.04 -20.31 -3.16
N LYS A 87 8.11 -19.88 -4.42
CA LYS A 87 9.37 -19.52 -5.09
C LYS A 87 10.12 -18.39 -4.39
N THR A 88 9.41 -17.53 -3.65
CA THR A 88 10.02 -16.45 -2.86
C THR A 88 10.86 -16.96 -1.69
N ALA A 89 10.68 -18.20 -1.26
CA ALA A 89 11.48 -18.80 -0.18
C ALA A 89 12.96 -18.98 -0.57
N TYR A 90 13.23 -19.19 -1.85
CA TYR A 90 14.58 -19.46 -2.39
C TYR A 90 15.36 -18.19 -2.76
N LEU A 91 14.80 -17.02 -2.53
CA LEU A 91 15.46 -15.74 -2.80
C LEU A 91 16.42 -15.38 -1.68
N ASP A 92 17.43 -14.57 -1.99
CA ASP A 92 18.26 -13.95 -0.96
C ASP A 92 17.50 -12.91 -0.13
N SER A 93 18.13 -12.44 0.96
CA SER A 93 17.48 -11.51 1.88
C SER A 93 17.16 -10.16 1.25
N SER A 94 17.99 -9.68 0.34
CA SER A 94 17.82 -8.39 -0.34
C SER A 94 16.66 -8.46 -1.32
N GLU A 95 16.58 -9.51 -2.13
CA GLU A 95 15.45 -9.75 -3.04
C GLU A 95 14.13 -9.92 -2.28
N LYS A 96 14.14 -10.67 -1.15
CA LYS A 96 12.97 -10.81 -0.27
C LYS A 96 12.51 -9.46 0.27
N SER A 97 13.43 -8.58 0.63
CA SER A 97 13.12 -7.24 1.14
C SER A 97 12.46 -6.37 0.07
N VAL A 98 12.97 -6.40 -1.15
CA VAL A 98 12.39 -5.67 -2.29
C VAL A 98 10.97 -6.15 -2.58
N ILE A 99 10.76 -7.46 -2.65
CA ILE A 99 9.43 -8.05 -2.87
C ILE A 99 8.48 -7.66 -1.73
N SER A 100 8.92 -7.80 -0.47
CA SER A 100 8.09 -7.46 0.68
C SER A 100 7.69 -5.98 0.69
N TYR A 101 8.58 -5.10 0.30
CA TYR A 101 8.31 -3.67 0.15
C TYR A 101 7.20 -3.42 -0.89
N TYR A 102 7.37 -3.92 -2.12
CA TYR A 102 6.38 -3.70 -3.17
C TYR A 102 5.03 -4.36 -2.85
N MET A 103 5.04 -5.55 -2.24
CA MET A 103 3.81 -6.22 -1.81
C MET A 103 3.09 -5.44 -0.71
N GLY A 104 3.83 -4.90 0.26
CA GLY A 104 3.27 -4.03 1.29
C GLY A 104 2.60 -2.80 0.69
N MET A 105 3.31 -2.09 -0.17
CA MET A 105 2.81 -0.91 -0.90
C MET A 105 1.57 -1.21 -1.73
N PHE A 106 1.61 -2.28 -2.51
CA PHE A 106 0.53 -2.69 -3.38
C PHE A 106 -0.74 -3.06 -2.59
N PHE A 107 -0.63 -3.93 -1.57
CA PHE A 107 -1.79 -4.30 -0.77
C PHE A 107 -2.36 -3.11 0.01
N THR A 108 -1.50 -2.22 0.51
CA THR A 108 -1.98 -0.97 1.14
C THR A 108 -2.80 -0.14 0.15
N LYS A 109 -2.34 0.00 -1.10
CA LYS A 109 -3.09 0.73 -2.14
C LYS A 109 -4.44 0.06 -2.44
N LEU A 110 -4.45 -1.26 -2.62
CA LEU A 110 -5.68 -2.02 -2.87
C LEU A 110 -6.69 -1.87 -1.73
N ILE A 111 -6.22 -2.01 -0.49
CA ILE A 111 -7.06 -1.89 0.72
C ILE A 111 -7.57 -0.46 0.89
N SER A 112 -6.70 0.54 0.75
CA SER A 112 -7.09 1.94 0.89
C SER A 112 -8.15 2.34 -0.13
N HIS A 113 -7.98 1.91 -1.38
CA HIS A 113 -8.97 2.16 -2.42
C HIS A 113 -10.30 1.47 -2.13
N ARG A 114 -10.29 0.19 -1.77
CA ARG A 114 -11.51 -0.61 -1.60
C ARG A 114 -12.29 -0.29 -0.33
N LEU A 115 -11.62 -0.03 0.78
CA LEU A 115 -12.27 0.19 2.07
C LEU A 115 -12.47 1.67 2.41
N TYR A 116 -11.62 2.56 1.89
CA TYR A 116 -11.65 3.98 2.22
C TYR A 116 -11.94 4.89 1.03
N GLY A 117 -11.98 4.33 -0.19
CA GLY A 117 -12.21 5.10 -1.41
C GLY A 117 -11.02 5.99 -1.80
N ASP A 118 -9.82 5.70 -1.31
CA ASP A 118 -8.62 6.46 -1.66
C ASP A 118 -8.21 6.19 -3.11
N GLU A 119 -8.62 7.04 -4.02
CA GLU A 119 -8.23 6.94 -5.43
C GLU A 119 -6.73 7.14 -5.60
N TYR A 120 -6.14 8.02 -4.78
CA TYR A 120 -4.71 8.33 -4.80
C TYR A 120 -4.04 7.90 -3.50
N LEU A 121 -2.91 7.20 -3.63
CA LEU A 121 -2.04 6.84 -2.53
C LEU A 121 -0.60 7.23 -2.89
N THR A 122 -0.10 8.28 -2.25
CA THR A 122 1.19 8.88 -2.59
C THR A 122 2.20 8.72 -1.47
N HIS A 123 3.43 8.40 -1.82
CA HIS A 123 4.53 8.34 -0.88
C HIS A 123 4.83 9.74 -0.31
N LEU A 124 4.83 9.89 1.03
CA LEU A 124 5.10 11.17 1.69
C LEU A 124 6.44 11.80 1.28
N ASN A 125 7.46 10.98 1.07
CA ASN A 125 8.76 11.48 0.60
C ASN A 125 8.70 12.10 -0.80
N LEU A 126 7.75 11.72 -1.64
CA LEU A 126 7.54 12.34 -2.95
C LEU A 126 6.81 13.66 -2.82
N ILE A 127 5.82 13.75 -1.93
CA ILE A 127 5.11 15.00 -1.61
C ILE A 127 6.10 16.04 -1.09
N LYS A 128 6.97 15.68 -0.16
CA LYS A 128 8.02 16.56 0.36
C LYS A 128 8.94 17.14 -0.73
N LYS A 129 9.23 16.35 -1.76
CA LYS A 129 10.08 16.79 -2.90
C LYS A 129 9.35 17.72 -3.87
N MET A 130 8.03 17.86 -3.75
CA MET A 130 7.21 18.70 -4.62
C MET A 130 7.01 20.13 -4.10
N ASP A 131 7.65 20.46 -2.96
CA ASP A 131 7.69 21.81 -2.36
C ASP A 131 6.31 22.42 -2.06
N HIS A 132 5.43 21.60 -1.48
CA HIS A 132 4.13 22.05 -1.02
C HIS A 132 4.22 22.48 0.45
N SER A 133 4.23 23.78 0.70
CA SER A 133 4.31 24.37 2.05
C SER A 133 3.15 23.96 2.98
N GLU A 134 2.00 23.62 2.39
CA GLU A 134 0.81 23.14 3.08
C GLU A 134 0.99 21.80 3.82
N TYR A 135 2.05 21.05 3.50
CA TYR A 135 2.36 19.77 4.13
C TYR A 135 3.45 19.85 5.22
N ASN A 136 3.91 21.05 5.56
CA ASN A 136 5.05 21.23 6.49
C ASN A 136 4.80 20.61 7.86
N ASP A 137 3.58 20.69 8.39
CA ASP A 137 3.23 20.11 9.69
C ASP A 137 3.32 18.57 9.70
N PHE A 138 3.07 17.94 8.55
CA PHE A 138 3.27 16.51 8.36
C PHE A 138 4.73 16.08 8.45
N PHE A 139 5.64 16.98 8.12
CA PHE A 139 7.06 16.70 8.08
C PHE A 139 7.80 17.10 9.35
N ALA A 140 7.12 17.67 10.32
CA ALA A 140 7.71 18.11 11.58
C ALA A 140 8.22 16.95 12.46
N SER A 141 7.63 15.75 12.33
CA SER A 141 8.03 14.55 13.08
C SER A 141 8.93 13.63 12.24
N GLU A 142 9.96 13.05 12.88
CA GLU A 142 10.73 11.92 12.30
C GLU A 142 9.87 10.64 12.20
N TRP A 143 8.89 10.50 13.10
CA TRP A 143 7.92 9.43 13.13
C TRP A 143 6.71 9.83 12.28
N ARG A 144 6.68 9.37 11.06
CA ARG A 144 5.61 9.70 10.12
C ARG A 144 5.21 8.46 9.31
N PRO A 145 3.97 8.41 8.81
CA PRO A 145 3.51 7.35 7.94
C PRO A 145 4.27 7.34 6.62
N GLU A 146 4.20 6.23 5.94
CA GLU A 146 4.87 6.06 4.66
C GLU A 146 4.10 6.74 3.53
N MET A 147 2.76 6.72 3.59
CA MET A 147 1.90 7.16 2.50
C MET A 147 0.72 7.99 3.00
N LEU A 148 0.23 8.85 2.12
CA LEU A 148 -0.97 9.64 2.28
C LEU A 148 -1.98 9.27 1.20
N GLY A 149 -3.20 8.91 1.61
CA GLY A 149 -4.33 8.61 0.74
C GLY A 149 -5.25 9.82 0.59
N TYR A 150 -5.93 9.91 -0.54
CA TYR A 150 -6.94 10.92 -0.79
C TYR A 150 -8.16 10.32 -1.49
N ASN A 151 -9.32 10.52 -0.88
CA ASN A 151 -10.62 10.19 -1.45
C ASN A 151 -11.22 11.46 -2.08
N PRO A 152 -11.34 11.54 -3.42
CA PRO A 152 -11.84 12.74 -4.08
C PRO A 152 -13.36 12.91 -3.97
N VAL A 153 -14.10 11.88 -3.57
CA VAL A 153 -15.57 11.93 -3.46
C VAL A 153 -15.99 12.72 -2.23
N ASP A 154 -15.35 12.48 -1.10
CA ASP A 154 -15.66 13.15 0.18
C ASP A 154 -14.59 14.15 0.62
N GLY A 155 -13.51 14.29 -0.13
CA GLY A 155 -12.39 15.20 0.16
C GLY A 155 -11.54 14.77 1.37
N ARG A 156 -11.66 13.52 1.80
CA ARG A 156 -11.00 13.01 3.00
C ARG A 156 -9.57 12.56 2.72
N TRP A 157 -8.71 12.81 3.68
CA TRP A 157 -7.33 12.33 3.71
C TRP A 157 -7.19 11.17 4.70
N SER A 158 -6.41 10.19 4.32
CA SER A 158 -6.07 9.03 5.14
C SER A 158 -4.56 8.83 5.20
N ALA A 159 -4.08 8.28 6.29
CA ALA A 159 -2.65 8.02 6.48
C ALA A 159 -2.37 6.53 6.59
N TRP A 160 -1.36 6.07 5.88
CA TRP A 160 -1.07 4.66 5.71
C TRP A 160 0.37 4.33 6.00
N GLU A 161 0.57 3.24 6.72
CA GLU A 161 1.87 2.66 6.99
C GLU A 161 1.92 1.23 6.49
N ALA A 162 2.73 0.98 5.46
CA ALA A 162 2.92 -0.35 4.90
C ALA A 162 4.04 -1.10 5.63
N LYS A 163 3.74 -2.27 6.18
CA LYS A 163 4.73 -3.16 6.77
C LYS A 163 4.73 -4.51 6.06
N GLY A 164 5.58 -4.63 5.05
CA GLY A 164 5.85 -5.93 4.41
C GLY A 164 6.73 -6.79 5.30
N GLY A 165 6.36 -8.06 5.49
CA GLY A 165 7.19 -9.01 6.23
C GLY A 165 6.43 -10.27 6.64
N SER A 166 7.17 -11.35 6.82
CA SER A 166 6.60 -12.63 7.27
C SER A 166 6.88 -12.93 8.76
N ASN A 167 7.80 -12.18 9.38
CA ASN A 167 8.26 -12.41 10.75
C ASN A 167 8.09 -11.15 11.58
N ARG A 168 7.75 -11.30 12.87
CA ARG A 168 7.61 -10.20 13.85
C ARG A 168 6.41 -9.28 13.57
N ARG A 169 5.24 -9.87 13.22
CA ARG A 169 3.98 -9.15 12.97
C ARG A 169 3.66 -8.14 14.08
N GLU A 170 3.72 -8.57 15.32
CA GLU A 170 3.36 -7.74 16.48
C GLU A 170 4.26 -6.49 16.63
N GLN A 171 5.59 -6.66 16.45
CA GLN A 171 6.52 -5.53 16.52
C GLN A 171 6.31 -4.56 15.33
N ALA A 172 6.02 -5.09 14.15
CA ALA A 172 5.75 -4.28 12.96
C ALA A 172 4.46 -3.46 13.13
N LEU A 173 3.40 -4.06 13.66
CA LEU A 173 2.13 -3.40 13.97
C LEU A 173 2.32 -2.31 15.03
N LYS A 174 3.00 -2.61 16.15
CA LYS A 174 3.28 -1.62 17.18
C LYS A 174 4.04 -0.40 16.65
N LYS A 175 5.07 -0.63 15.83
CA LYS A 175 5.82 0.45 15.20
C LYS A 175 4.97 1.24 14.22
N GLY A 176 4.17 0.57 13.39
CA GLY A 176 3.25 1.21 12.44
C GLY A 176 2.22 2.09 13.16
N THR A 177 1.60 1.59 14.22
CA THR A 177 0.66 2.36 15.06
C THR A 177 1.32 3.60 15.68
N GLN A 178 2.56 3.50 16.14
CA GLN A 178 3.30 4.66 16.65
C GLN A 178 3.54 5.72 15.57
N GLN A 179 3.89 5.29 14.34
CA GLN A 179 4.08 6.21 13.22
C GLN A 179 2.76 6.91 12.86
N LEU A 180 1.64 6.19 12.83
CA LEU A 180 0.32 6.77 12.56
C LEU A 180 -0.14 7.74 13.67
N LYS A 181 0.13 7.43 14.95
CA LYS A 181 -0.19 8.33 16.07
C LYS A 181 0.59 9.65 16.06
N ALA A 182 1.77 9.67 15.44
CA ALA A 182 2.65 10.84 15.36
C ALA A 182 2.30 11.80 14.19
N ILE A 183 1.21 11.54 13.48
CA ILE A 183 0.77 12.36 12.34
C ILE A 183 0.34 13.75 12.79
N GLY A 184 0.85 14.76 12.09
CA GLY A 184 0.38 16.14 12.17
C GLY A 184 -0.96 16.36 11.45
N THR A 185 -1.32 17.62 11.27
CA THR A 185 -2.54 18.03 10.54
C THR A 185 -2.20 18.44 9.12
N LEU A 186 -3.12 18.20 8.19
CA LEU A 186 -3.11 18.73 6.84
C LEU A 186 -4.17 19.82 6.76
N ASN A 187 -3.78 21.07 6.51
CA ASN A 187 -4.70 22.21 6.53
C ASN A 187 -5.56 22.29 7.80
N GLY A 188 -4.97 21.93 8.96
CA GLY A 188 -5.66 21.90 10.25
C GLY A 188 -6.56 20.67 10.49
N VAL A 189 -6.65 19.74 9.54
CA VAL A 189 -7.42 18.51 9.67
C VAL A 189 -6.46 17.33 9.86
N LYS A 190 -6.72 16.50 10.87
CA LYS A 190 -5.96 15.26 11.07
C LYS A 190 -6.48 14.21 10.10
N PRO A 191 -5.61 13.54 9.32
CA PRO A 191 -6.02 12.40 8.50
C PRO A 191 -6.55 11.24 9.34
N ASP A 192 -7.46 10.48 8.76
CA ASP A 192 -7.99 9.23 9.32
C ASP A 192 -6.94 8.12 9.33
#